data_1710ee3a6816597f25751af6a785ec92
#
_entry.id   1710ee3a6816597f25751af6a785ec92
#
_cell.length_a   1.000
_cell.length_b   1.000
_cell.length_c   1.000
_cell.angle_alpha   90.00
_cell.angle_beta   90.00
_cell.angle_gamma   90.00
#
_symmetry.space_group_name_H-M   'P 1'
#
loop_
_entity.id
_entity.type
_entity.pdbx_description
1 polymer ?
#
loop_
_entity_poly.entity_id
_entity_poly.type
_entity_poly.pdbx_seq_one_letter_code
_entity_poly.pdbx_strand_id
1 'polypeptide(L)'
;LQKAKDSANAALEQVKGGELLVKVAKDYEPIGTYSHPEAGTYSGDAATKWVFDESRQEGDTEIVENGTSIYLLVFHSRTRNDYNTVDVRHILFKVDTTGLDSKADDYQAKLEELKAGKKQEAENALQAWKDGDATEDSFAKLANELSDDTGSNTNGGLYKQVYKNKMVTGFNDWCFDESRQPGDTGIVETSYGVHVMYFDGFGNSYRNTLVENALRTADYNAWHDGVVGDNTYTTASFGMKFTTK
;
A
#
# COMPACT_ATOMS: atom_id res chain seq x y z
N LEU A 1 22.66 18.79 -8.33
CA LEU A 1 21.44 19.02 -9.13
C LEU A 1 21.77 18.98 -10.64
N GLN A 2 22.78 19.72 -11.15
CA GLN A 2 23.11 19.75 -12.58
C GLN A 2 23.40 18.34 -13.14
N LYS A 3 24.24 17.55 -12.47
CA LYS A 3 24.51 16.16 -12.87
C LYS A 3 23.25 15.29 -12.98
N ALA A 4 22.28 15.48 -12.08
CA ALA A 4 21.01 14.77 -12.13
C ALA A 4 20.15 15.20 -13.35
N LYS A 5 20.17 16.50 -13.69
CA LYS A 5 19.53 17.02 -14.90
C LYS A 5 20.14 16.43 -16.17
N ASP A 6 21.47 16.39 -16.23
CA ASP A 6 22.19 15.85 -17.40
C ASP A 6 21.85 14.35 -17.58
N SER A 7 21.82 13.60 -16.47
CA SER A 7 21.40 12.19 -16.48
C SER A 7 19.95 12.02 -16.92
N ALA A 8 19.03 12.84 -16.40
CA ALA A 8 17.63 12.79 -16.78
C ALA A 8 17.40 13.12 -18.26
N ASN A 9 18.13 14.11 -18.82
CA ASN A 9 18.10 14.43 -20.25
C ASN A 9 18.61 13.27 -21.11
N ALA A 10 19.71 12.62 -20.73
CA ALA A 10 20.22 11.46 -21.44
C ALA A 10 19.23 10.28 -21.41
N ALA A 11 18.58 10.04 -20.25
CA ALA A 11 17.53 9.03 -20.11
C ALA A 11 16.29 9.36 -20.96
N LEU A 12 15.89 10.64 -21.02
CA LEU A 12 14.78 11.10 -21.86
C LEU A 12 15.01 10.80 -23.34
N GLU A 13 16.21 11.01 -23.85
CA GLU A 13 16.53 10.72 -25.26
C GLU A 13 16.44 9.21 -25.56
N GLN A 14 16.81 8.35 -24.63
CA GLN A 14 16.66 6.90 -24.77
C GLN A 14 15.17 6.51 -24.81
N VAL A 15 14.34 7.07 -23.92
CA VAL A 15 12.89 6.84 -23.90
C VAL A 15 12.23 7.34 -25.19
N LYS A 16 12.60 8.53 -25.67
CA LYS A 16 12.13 9.05 -26.96
C LYS A 16 12.58 8.20 -28.14
N GLY A 17 13.72 7.53 -28.01
CA GLY A 17 14.22 6.55 -28.96
C GLY A 17 13.46 5.21 -28.94
N GLY A 18 12.48 5.06 -28.06
CA GLY A 18 11.61 3.88 -27.97
C GLY A 18 12.05 2.86 -26.92
N GLU A 19 13.02 3.16 -26.05
CA GLU A 19 13.37 2.28 -24.97
C GLU A 19 12.37 2.39 -23.82
N LEU A 20 12.07 1.26 -23.19
CA LEU A 20 11.15 1.22 -22.03
C LEU A 20 11.77 1.93 -20.84
N LEU A 21 11.02 2.83 -20.19
CA LEU A 21 11.48 3.59 -19.02
C LEU A 21 12.05 2.69 -17.91
N VAL A 22 11.43 1.53 -17.66
CA VAL A 22 11.89 0.55 -16.66
C VAL A 22 13.30 0.02 -17.00
N LYS A 23 13.61 -0.15 -18.28
CA LYS A 23 14.93 -0.60 -18.74
C LYS A 23 15.95 0.53 -18.62
N VAL A 24 15.59 1.72 -19.10
CA VAL A 24 16.44 2.91 -18.99
C VAL A 24 16.78 3.21 -17.54
N ALA A 25 15.83 3.13 -16.62
CA ALA A 25 16.06 3.42 -15.20
C ALA A 25 17.14 2.52 -14.58
N LYS A 26 17.27 1.26 -15.01
CA LYS A 26 18.31 0.33 -14.52
C LYS A 26 19.73 0.79 -14.86
N ASP A 27 19.90 1.47 -15.97
CA ASP A 27 21.22 1.98 -16.40
C ASP A 27 21.70 3.15 -15.52
N TYR A 28 20.78 3.73 -14.74
CA TYR A 28 21.07 4.86 -13.83
C TYR A 28 21.05 4.48 -12.34
N GLU A 29 20.90 3.20 -11.99
CA GLU A 29 21.04 2.77 -10.59
C GLU A 29 22.49 3.00 -10.07
N PRO A 30 22.66 3.36 -8.77
CA PRO A 30 21.64 3.56 -7.75
C PRO A 30 21.10 5.00 -7.65
N ILE A 31 21.41 5.89 -8.55
CA ILE A 31 21.01 7.30 -8.50
C ILE A 31 19.59 7.55 -9.03
N GLY A 32 19.09 6.68 -9.89
CA GLY A 32 17.74 6.70 -10.42
C GLY A 32 16.94 5.50 -9.89
N THR A 33 15.67 5.73 -9.59
CA THR A 33 14.71 4.67 -9.20
C THR A 33 13.52 4.71 -10.13
N TYR A 34 13.03 3.52 -10.51
CA TYR A 34 11.80 3.38 -11.28
C TYR A 34 10.60 3.22 -10.35
N SER A 35 9.52 3.92 -10.67
CA SER A 35 8.22 3.75 -10.02
C SER A 35 7.13 3.76 -11.08
N HIS A 36 6.20 2.83 -10.98
CA HIS A 36 4.99 2.78 -11.82
C HIS A 36 3.75 2.81 -10.91
N PRO A 37 3.35 4.00 -10.44
CA PRO A 37 2.16 4.10 -9.61
C PRO A 37 0.91 3.84 -10.45
N GLU A 38 0.10 2.85 -10.08
CA GLU A 38 -1.17 2.57 -10.75
C GLU A 38 -2.25 3.63 -10.49
N ALA A 39 -2.07 4.41 -9.41
CA ALA A 39 -2.93 5.52 -9.10
C ALA A 39 -2.12 6.64 -8.45
N GLY A 40 -2.21 7.83 -9.00
CA GLY A 40 -1.64 9.03 -8.43
C GLY A 40 -2.69 9.89 -7.75
N THR A 41 -2.29 10.59 -6.69
CA THR A 41 -3.10 11.62 -6.04
C THR A 41 -2.54 12.99 -6.37
N TYR A 42 -3.41 13.93 -6.70
CA TYR A 42 -2.97 15.30 -6.94
C TYR A 42 -2.54 15.95 -5.62
N SER A 43 -1.28 16.31 -5.52
CA SER A 43 -0.69 17.00 -4.35
C SER A 43 -0.39 18.48 -4.62
N GLY A 44 -0.56 18.93 -5.86
CA GLY A 44 -0.26 20.31 -6.26
C GLY A 44 1.23 20.60 -6.49
N ASP A 45 2.10 19.61 -6.37
CA ASP A 45 3.50 19.73 -6.74
C ASP A 45 3.71 19.74 -8.28
N ALA A 46 4.94 19.99 -8.73
CA ALA A 46 5.23 20.13 -10.15
C ALA A 46 4.97 18.85 -10.96
N ALA A 47 5.30 17.68 -10.39
CA ALA A 47 5.10 16.40 -11.06
C ALA A 47 3.61 16.08 -11.20
N THR A 48 2.82 16.22 -10.13
CA THR A 48 1.39 15.96 -10.19
C THR A 48 0.64 16.99 -11.04
N LYS A 49 1.05 18.26 -11.06
CA LYS A 49 0.50 19.28 -12.00
C LYS A 49 0.69 18.85 -13.44
N TRP A 50 1.87 18.34 -13.79
CA TRP A 50 2.13 17.87 -15.14
C TRP A 50 1.28 16.65 -15.50
N VAL A 51 1.24 15.65 -14.61
CA VAL A 51 0.49 14.39 -14.84
C VAL A 51 -1.02 14.62 -14.95
N PHE A 52 -1.57 15.55 -14.14
CA PHE A 52 -3.02 15.83 -14.11
C PHE A 52 -3.46 16.90 -15.13
N ASP A 53 -2.55 17.45 -15.91
CA ASP A 53 -2.89 18.34 -17.02
C ASP A 53 -3.75 17.57 -18.05
N GLU A 54 -4.95 18.08 -18.33
CA GLU A 54 -5.95 17.42 -19.19
C GLU A 54 -5.49 17.23 -20.63
N SER A 55 -4.48 17.98 -21.08
CA SER A 55 -3.92 17.87 -22.44
C SER A 55 -2.99 16.67 -22.63
N ARG A 56 -2.55 15.99 -21.53
CA ARG A 56 -1.61 14.87 -21.63
C ARG A 56 -2.18 13.71 -22.42
N GLN A 57 -1.33 13.14 -23.27
CA GLN A 57 -1.61 11.97 -24.10
C GLN A 57 -0.64 10.84 -23.76
N GLU A 58 -1.05 9.60 -24.06
CA GLU A 58 -0.18 8.43 -23.89
C GLU A 58 1.14 8.62 -24.63
N GLY A 59 2.24 8.36 -23.93
CA GLY A 59 3.59 8.53 -24.42
C GLY A 59 4.19 9.93 -24.24
N ASP A 60 3.43 10.92 -23.74
CA ASP A 60 3.99 12.22 -23.38
C ASP A 60 5.08 12.05 -22.33
N THR A 61 6.17 12.79 -22.50
CA THR A 61 7.34 12.73 -21.60
C THR A 61 7.75 14.13 -21.18
N GLU A 62 8.23 14.26 -19.94
CA GLU A 62 8.75 15.52 -19.41
C GLU A 62 9.79 15.27 -18.32
N ILE A 63 10.74 16.19 -18.20
CA ILE A 63 11.62 16.27 -17.05
C ILE A 63 11.11 17.35 -16.12
N VAL A 64 10.72 16.95 -14.90
CA VAL A 64 10.14 17.84 -13.91
C VAL A 64 11.04 17.94 -12.68
N GLU A 65 11.35 19.18 -12.30
CA GLU A 65 12.00 19.47 -11.02
C GLU A 65 10.94 19.55 -9.92
N ASN A 66 11.09 18.72 -8.89
CA ASN A 66 10.20 18.71 -7.75
C ASN A 66 11.00 18.75 -6.44
N GLY A 67 11.16 19.93 -5.90
CA GLY A 67 12.05 20.17 -4.77
C GLY A 67 13.52 19.88 -5.11
N THR A 68 14.10 18.90 -4.43
CA THR A 68 15.50 18.46 -4.64
C THR A 68 15.64 17.31 -5.64
N SER A 69 14.51 16.80 -6.15
CA SER A 69 14.45 15.65 -7.04
C SER A 69 14.18 16.06 -8.48
N ILE A 70 14.73 15.29 -9.41
CA ILE A 70 14.46 15.40 -10.85
C ILE A 70 13.70 14.13 -11.25
N TYR A 71 12.52 14.32 -11.86
CA TYR A 71 11.70 13.24 -12.36
C TYR A 71 11.72 13.24 -13.89
N LEU A 72 11.99 12.09 -14.48
CA LEU A 72 11.62 11.81 -15.86
C LEU A 72 10.26 11.12 -15.82
N LEU A 73 9.25 11.80 -16.34
CA LEU A 73 7.87 11.33 -16.36
C LEU A 73 7.50 10.82 -17.75
N VAL A 74 6.77 9.73 -17.79
CA VAL A 74 6.10 9.22 -19.00
C VAL A 74 4.64 9.05 -18.66
N PHE A 75 3.76 9.72 -19.43
CA PHE A 75 2.32 9.58 -19.24
C PHE A 75 1.81 8.32 -19.92
N HIS A 76 1.23 7.41 -19.16
CA HIS A 76 0.70 6.15 -19.67
C HIS A 76 -0.76 6.27 -20.08
N SER A 77 -1.60 6.64 -19.14
CA SER A 77 -3.04 6.68 -19.39
C SER A 77 -3.75 7.48 -18.29
N ARG A 78 -4.98 7.84 -18.58
CA ARG A 78 -5.91 8.40 -17.60
C ARG A 78 -7.05 7.42 -17.41
N THR A 79 -7.13 6.84 -16.23
CA THR A 79 -8.18 5.92 -15.86
C THR A 79 -8.95 6.48 -14.66
N ARG A 80 -10.22 6.07 -14.54
CA ARG A 80 -10.99 6.31 -13.33
C ARG A 80 -10.72 5.18 -12.34
N ASN A 81 -10.70 5.51 -11.05
CA ASN A 81 -10.65 4.53 -9.96
C ASN A 81 -12.06 3.98 -9.69
N ASP A 82 -12.74 3.47 -10.73
CA ASP A 82 -14.12 2.97 -10.64
C ASP A 82 -14.20 1.50 -10.18
N TYR A 83 -13.05 0.84 -9.95
CA TYR A 83 -13.02 -0.50 -9.39
C TYR A 83 -13.49 -0.50 -7.92
N ASN A 84 -14.09 -1.59 -7.49
CA ASN A 84 -14.51 -1.75 -6.11
C ASN A 84 -13.32 -1.96 -5.20
N THR A 85 -13.34 -1.34 -4.02
CA THR A 85 -12.51 -1.78 -2.91
C THR A 85 -12.97 -3.16 -2.46
N VAL A 86 -12.15 -3.83 -1.65
CA VAL A 86 -12.49 -5.14 -1.11
C VAL A 86 -12.38 -5.15 0.40
N ASP A 87 -13.24 -5.93 1.04
CA ASP A 87 -13.17 -6.23 2.46
C ASP A 87 -12.61 -7.65 2.60
N VAL A 88 -11.60 -7.82 3.45
CA VAL A 88 -10.92 -9.10 3.64
C VAL A 88 -10.57 -9.31 5.10
N ARG A 89 -10.56 -10.57 5.51
CA ARG A 89 -9.96 -11.00 6.77
C ARG A 89 -8.68 -11.76 6.51
N HIS A 90 -7.73 -11.68 7.43
CA HIS A 90 -6.54 -12.49 7.34
C HIS A 90 -6.02 -12.93 8.72
N ILE A 91 -5.23 -13.99 8.69
CA ILE A 91 -4.45 -14.49 9.82
C ILE A 91 -2.99 -14.46 9.38
N LEU A 92 -2.16 -13.68 10.06
CA LEU A 92 -0.71 -13.64 9.77
C LEU A 92 0.01 -14.64 10.67
N PHE A 93 0.78 -15.53 10.05
CA PHE A 93 1.82 -16.34 10.69
C PHE A 93 3.16 -15.68 10.36
N LYS A 94 3.64 -14.87 11.28
CA LYS A 94 4.84 -14.04 11.08
C LYS A 94 6.09 -14.90 11.00
N VAL A 95 6.95 -14.62 10.03
CA VAL A 95 8.30 -15.20 9.97
C VAL A 95 9.23 -14.34 10.80
N ASP A 96 9.65 -14.85 11.96
CA ASP A 96 10.59 -14.16 12.82
C ASP A 96 12.02 -14.49 12.40
N THR A 97 12.74 -13.50 11.91
CA THR A 97 14.15 -13.61 11.51
C THR A 97 15.11 -13.10 12.59
N THR A 98 14.60 -12.81 13.79
CA THR A 98 15.42 -12.33 14.92
C THR A 98 16.52 -13.35 15.23
N GLY A 99 17.76 -12.87 15.28
CA GLY A 99 18.94 -13.72 15.52
C GLY A 99 19.51 -14.40 14.28
N LEU A 100 18.92 -14.25 13.11
CA LEU A 100 19.56 -14.66 11.86
C LEU A 100 20.55 -13.60 11.38
N ASP A 101 21.75 -14.01 11.02
CA ASP A 101 22.71 -13.14 10.35
C ASP A 101 22.44 -13.14 8.84
N SER A 102 21.94 -12.01 8.33
CA SER A 102 21.59 -11.84 6.91
C SER A 102 22.79 -11.98 5.95
N LYS A 103 24.03 -12.00 6.48
CA LYS A 103 25.26 -12.17 5.71
C LYS A 103 25.81 -13.61 5.80
N ALA A 104 25.22 -14.48 6.60
CA ALA A 104 25.63 -15.85 6.72
C ALA A 104 25.30 -16.64 5.46
N ASP A 105 26.18 -17.55 5.05
CA ASP A 105 26.01 -18.39 3.84
C ASP A 105 24.75 -19.26 3.91
N ASP A 106 24.29 -19.61 5.10
CA ASP A 106 23.09 -20.43 5.35
C ASP A 106 21.82 -19.61 5.61
N TYR A 107 21.88 -18.27 5.53
CA TYR A 107 20.75 -17.38 5.81
C TYR A 107 19.50 -17.73 4.99
N GLN A 108 19.68 -17.90 3.68
CA GLN A 108 18.54 -18.19 2.78
C GLN A 108 17.93 -19.58 3.10
N ALA A 109 18.74 -20.57 3.40
CA ALA A 109 18.25 -21.90 3.76
C ALA A 109 17.41 -21.86 5.05
N LYS A 110 17.90 -21.15 6.07
CA LYS A 110 17.18 -20.97 7.34
C LYS A 110 15.89 -20.16 7.16
N LEU A 111 15.91 -19.12 6.33
CA LEU A 111 14.73 -18.33 6.03
C LEU A 111 13.64 -19.17 5.35
N GLU A 112 14.02 -20.00 4.37
CA GLU A 112 13.06 -20.90 3.69
C GLU A 112 12.53 -21.99 4.62
N GLU A 113 13.33 -22.50 5.53
CA GLU A 113 12.87 -23.44 6.57
C GLU A 113 11.82 -22.79 7.50
N LEU A 114 12.08 -21.57 7.97
CA LEU A 114 11.12 -20.80 8.78
C LEU A 114 9.82 -20.53 8.04
N LYS A 115 9.90 -20.11 6.77
CA LYS A 115 8.73 -19.91 5.93
C LYS A 115 7.93 -21.19 5.73
N ALA A 116 8.61 -22.32 5.45
CA ALA A 116 7.96 -23.61 5.28
C ALA A 116 7.22 -24.04 6.56
N GLY A 117 7.82 -23.81 7.73
CA GLY A 117 7.17 -24.06 9.02
C GLY A 117 5.91 -23.21 9.19
N LYS A 118 5.98 -21.89 8.91
CA LYS A 118 4.82 -20.99 8.99
C LYS A 118 3.75 -21.30 7.94
N LYS A 119 4.14 -21.77 6.78
CA LYS A 119 3.20 -22.24 5.76
C LYS A 119 2.42 -23.46 6.24
N GLN A 120 3.08 -24.42 6.87
CA GLN A 120 2.42 -25.59 7.43
C GLN A 120 1.44 -25.20 8.56
N GLU A 121 1.81 -24.24 9.43
CA GLU A 121 0.92 -23.70 10.46
C GLU A 121 -0.34 -23.07 9.82
N ALA A 122 -0.15 -22.26 8.78
CA ALA A 122 -1.23 -21.62 8.04
C ALA A 122 -2.16 -22.63 7.34
N GLU A 123 -1.60 -23.67 6.71
CA GLU A 123 -2.33 -24.76 6.08
C GLU A 123 -3.17 -25.52 7.09
N ASN A 124 -2.58 -25.85 8.25
CA ASN A 124 -3.28 -26.54 9.33
C ASN A 124 -4.43 -25.69 9.89
N ALA A 125 -4.22 -24.38 10.08
CA ALA A 125 -5.24 -23.47 10.56
C ALA A 125 -6.41 -23.35 9.57
N LEU A 126 -6.10 -23.19 8.28
CA LEU A 126 -7.11 -23.14 7.22
C LEU A 126 -7.89 -24.46 7.13
N GLN A 127 -7.23 -25.60 7.23
CA GLN A 127 -7.88 -26.91 7.18
C GLN A 127 -8.79 -27.12 8.41
N ALA A 128 -8.31 -26.79 9.61
CA ALA A 128 -9.12 -26.88 10.82
C ALA A 128 -10.37 -26.01 10.75
N TRP A 129 -10.26 -24.80 10.18
CA TRP A 129 -11.40 -23.93 9.95
C TRP A 129 -12.40 -24.56 8.95
N LYS A 130 -11.90 -25.13 7.82
CA LYS A 130 -12.74 -25.80 6.80
C LYS A 130 -13.45 -27.03 7.35
N ASP A 131 -12.81 -27.76 8.25
CA ASP A 131 -13.39 -28.97 8.88
C ASP A 131 -14.39 -28.63 10.02
N GLY A 132 -14.39 -27.36 10.46
CA GLY A 132 -15.29 -26.82 11.46
C GLY A 132 -16.54 -26.15 10.87
N ASP A 133 -16.92 -25.01 11.46
CA ASP A 133 -18.12 -24.26 11.03
C ASP A 133 -17.96 -23.60 9.65
N ALA A 134 -16.74 -23.33 9.24
CA ALA A 134 -16.35 -22.70 7.97
C ALA A 134 -17.15 -21.41 7.64
N THR A 135 -17.43 -20.60 8.66
CA THR A 135 -18.17 -19.34 8.55
C THR A 135 -17.24 -18.15 8.72
N GLU A 136 -17.66 -16.97 8.26
CA GLU A 136 -16.93 -15.72 8.50
C GLU A 136 -16.69 -15.48 10.01
N ASP A 137 -17.70 -15.69 10.83
CA ASP A 137 -17.61 -15.53 12.29
C ASP A 137 -16.58 -16.48 12.91
N SER A 138 -16.53 -17.74 12.45
CA SER A 138 -15.52 -18.70 12.93
C SER A 138 -14.11 -18.33 12.45
N PHE A 139 -13.97 -17.77 11.24
CA PHE A 139 -12.70 -17.24 10.76
C PHE A 139 -12.24 -16.03 11.59
N ALA A 140 -13.15 -15.12 11.90
CA ALA A 140 -12.87 -13.96 12.74
C ALA A 140 -12.38 -14.34 14.14
N LYS A 141 -12.99 -15.37 14.76
CA LYS A 141 -12.54 -15.92 16.05
C LYS A 141 -11.13 -16.50 15.93
N LEU A 142 -10.89 -17.30 14.89
CA LEU A 142 -9.59 -17.90 14.64
C LEU A 142 -8.50 -16.83 14.40
N ALA A 143 -8.84 -15.75 13.71
CA ALA A 143 -7.93 -14.62 13.50
C ALA A 143 -7.58 -13.90 14.81
N ASN A 144 -8.55 -13.74 15.72
CA ASN A 144 -8.28 -13.17 17.04
C ASN A 144 -7.37 -14.07 17.91
N GLU A 145 -7.41 -15.38 17.69
CA GLU A 145 -6.63 -16.34 18.46
C GLU A 145 -5.23 -16.57 17.92
N LEU A 146 -5.07 -16.61 16.61
CA LEU A 146 -3.82 -17.09 15.96
C LEU A 146 -3.02 -16.01 15.24
N SER A 147 -3.62 -14.84 14.91
CA SER A 147 -2.94 -13.88 14.06
C SER A 147 -1.85 -13.10 14.81
N ASP A 148 -0.67 -13.09 14.24
CA ASP A 148 0.45 -12.22 14.67
C ASP A 148 0.30 -10.76 14.21
N ASP A 149 -0.75 -10.43 13.41
CA ASP A 149 -1.01 -9.06 12.98
C ASP A 149 -1.73 -8.27 14.07
N THR A 150 -0.96 -7.51 14.85
CA THR A 150 -1.50 -6.66 15.94
C THR A 150 -2.41 -5.54 15.45
N GLY A 151 -2.42 -5.23 14.16
CA GLY A 151 -3.29 -4.21 13.55
C GLY A 151 -4.73 -4.70 13.35
N SER A 152 -4.94 -6.02 13.27
CA SER A 152 -6.26 -6.60 12.96
C SER A 152 -6.67 -7.77 13.85
N ASN A 153 -5.79 -8.36 14.66
CA ASN A 153 -6.08 -9.54 15.48
C ASN A 153 -7.08 -9.30 16.63
N THR A 154 -7.54 -8.08 16.86
CA THR A 154 -8.57 -7.76 17.84
C THR A 154 -9.93 -7.49 17.20
N ASN A 155 -10.01 -7.43 15.87
CA ASN A 155 -11.22 -7.22 15.11
C ASN A 155 -11.52 -8.35 14.12
N GLY A 156 -11.03 -9.55 14.37
CA GLY A 156 -11.24 -10.72 13.53
C GLY A 156 -10.43 -10.72 12.24
N GLY A 157 -9.27 -10.09 12.25
CA GLY A 157 -8.38 -10.01 11.09
C GLY A 157 -8.90 -9.11 9.96
N LEU A 158 -9.90 -8.25 10.22
CA LEU A 158 -10.64 -7.50 9.20
C LEU A 158 -9.91 -6.24 8.73
N TYR A 159 -9.73 -6.15 7.42
CA TYR A 159 -9.38 -4.92 6.69
C TYR A 159 -10.51 -4.54 5.76
N LYS A 160 -11.06 -3.34 5.96
CA LYS A 160 -12.13 -2.79 5.11
C LYS A 160 -11.59 -1.81 4.08
N GLN A 161 -12.32 -1.74 2.96
CA GLN A 161 -12.05 -0.78 1.89
C GLN A 161 -10.57 -0.82 1.45
N VAL A 162 -10.05 -2.02 1.30
CA VAL A 162 -8.72 -2.23 0.71
C VAL A 162 -8.80 -1.83 -0.76
N TYR A 163 -7.91 -0.94 -1.17
CA TYR A 163 -7.80 -0.51 -2.57
C TYR A 163 -6.51 -1.08 -3.19
N LYS A 164 -6.42 -1.09 -4.51
CA LYS A 164 -5.25 -1.63 -5.23
C LYS A 164 -3.96 -0.97 -4.77
N ASN A 165 -2.96 -1.78 -4.53
CA ASN A 165 -1.62 -1.40 -4.05
C ASN A 165 -1.56 -0.78 -2.64
N LYS A 166 -2.63 -0.90 -1.84
CA LYS A 166 -2.62 -0.54 -0.42
C LYS A 166 -1.80 -1.53 0.41
N MET A 167 -1.86 -2.81 0.03
CA MET A 167 -1.17 -3.90 0.71
C MET A 167 0.06 -4.35 -0.06
N VAL A 168 0.93 -5.15 0.57
CA VAL A 168 2.09 -5.76 -0.09
C VAL A 168 1.65 -6.66 -1.24
N THR A 169 2.52 -6.81 -2.26
CA THR A 169 2.19 -7.38 -3.57
C THR A 169 1.40 -8.68 -3.50
N GLY A 170 1.89 -9.72 -2.82
CA GLY A 170 1.17 -11.01 -2.78
C GLY A 170 -0.23 -10.92 -2.16
N PHE A 171 -0.39 -10.11 -1.10
CA PHE A 171 -1.69 -9.85 -0.49
C PHE A 171 -2.61 -9.07 -1.45
N ASN A 172 -2.08 -8.01 -2.08
CA ASN A 172 -2.81 -7.21 -3.04
C ASN A 172 -3.31 -8.05 -4.22
N ASP A 173 -2.42 -8.84 -4.83
CA ASP A 173 -2.73 -9.65 -6.02
C ASP A 173 -3.80 -10.69 -5.72
N TRP A 174 -3.75 -11.30 -4.53
CA TRP A 174 -4.80 -12.22 -4.09
C TRP A 174 -6.14 -11.51 -3.93
N CYS A 175 -6.17 -10.32 -3.33
CA CYS A 175 -7.38 -9.54 -3.09
C CYS A 175 -8.07 -9.09 -4.39
N PHE A 176 -7.28 -8.75 -5.41
CA PHE A 176 -7.77 -8.17 -6.67
C PHE A 176 -7.73 -9.13 -7.86
N ASP A 177 -7.59 -10.43 -7.59
CA ASP A 177 -7.83 -11.44 -8.62
C ASP A 177 -9.29 -11.37 -9.08
N GLU A 178 -9.51 -11.26 -10.40
CA GLU A 178 -10.84 -11.04 -10.98
C GLU A 178 -11.81 -12.21 -10.75
N SER A 179 -11.30 -13.39 -10.43
CA SER A 179 -12.10 -14.58 -10.13
C SER A 179 -12.62 -14.62 -8.69
N ARG A 180 -12.16 -13.70 -7.82
CA ARG A 180 -12.44 -13.72 -6.39
C ARG A 180 -13.92 -13.55 -6.07
N GLN A 181 -14.44 -14.42 -5.18
CA GLN A 181 -15.82 -14.39 -4.72
C GLN A 181 -15.89 -14.32 -3.19
N PRO A 182 -16.95 -13.72 -2.62
CA PRO A 182 -17.18 -13.75 -1.17
C PRO A 182 -17.15 -15.18 -0.63
N GLY A 183 -16.40 -15.38 0.45
CA GLY A 183 -16.18 -16.69 1.06
C GLY A 183 -14.92 -17.42 0.55
N ASP A 184 -14.26 -16.91 -0.50
CA ASP A 184 -13.01 -17.49 -0.96
C ASP A 184 -11.93 -17.42 0.12
N THR A 185 -11.12 -18.48 0.21
CA THR A 185 -9.98 -18.55 1.12
C THR A 185 -8.72 -18.94 0.35
N GLY A 186 -7.58 -18.54 0.90
CA GLY A 186 -6.29 -18.89 0.29
C GLY A 186 -5.13 -18.69 1.25
N ILE A 187 -3.95 -19.13 0.82
CA ILE A 187 -2.69 -18.90 1.53
C ILE A 187 -1.81 -18.04 0.66
N VAL A 188 -1.25 -16.98 1.24
CA VAL A 188 -0.43 -16.00 0.55
C VAL A 188 0.87 -15.79 1.32
N GLU A 189 1.98 -15.84 0.61
CA GLU A 189 3.30 -15.52 1.17
C GLU A 189 3.65 -14.06 0.87
N THR A 190 4.16 -13.36 1.89
CA THR A 190 4.60 -11.96 1.79
C THR A 190 5.94 -11.76 2.51
N SER A 191 6.46 -10.55 2.48
CA SER A 191 7.63 -10.17 3.28
C SER A 191 7.41 -10.23 4.79
N TYR A 192 6.16 -10.24 5.26
CA TYR A 192 5.82 -10.32 6.68
C TYR A 192 5.71 -11.77 7.19
N GLY A 193 5.42 -12.71 6.30
CA GLY A 193 5.18 -14.10 6.64
C GLY A 193 4.14 -14.74 5.73
N VAL A 194 3.42 -15.70 6.26
CA VAL A 194 2.36 -16.44 5.57
C VAL A 194 1.01 -15.99 6.09
N HIS A 195 0.11 -15.65 5.18
CA HIS A 195 -1.24 -15.22 5.49
C HIS A 195 -2.25 -16.28 5.09
N VAL A 196 -3.18 -16.60 5.98
CA VAL A 196 -4.46 -17.22 5.60
C VAL A 196 -5.43 -16.10 5.30
N MET A 197 -6.00 -16.11 4.10
CA MET A 197 -6.89 -15.08 3.59
C MET A 197 -8.33 -15.57 3.56
N TYR A 198 -9.26 -14.67 3.84
CA TYR A 198 -10.70 -14.86 3.65
C TYR A 198 -11.25 -13.61 2.95
N PHE A 199 -11.91 -13.79 1.81
CA PHE A 199 -12.53 -12.71 1.05
C PHE A 199 -13.94 -12.44 1.59
N ASP A 200 -14.11 -11.33 2.29
CA ASP A 200 -15.39 -10.96 2.89
C ASP A 200 -16.36 -10.43 1.83
N GLY A 201 -15.84 -9.59 0.91
CA GLY A 201 -16.66 -9.10 -0.19
C GLY A 201 -16.11 -7.84 -0.86
N PHE A 202 -16.96 -7.29 -1.71
CA PHE A 202 -16.67 -6.04 -2.42
C PHE A 202 -17.23 -4.86 -1.62
N GLY A 203 -16.40 -3.83 -1.45
CA GLY A 203 -16.78 -2.56 -0.87
C GLY A 203 -17.26 -1.55 -1.91
N ASN A 204 -17.30 -0.28 -1.53
CA ASN A 204 -17.61 0.83 -2.43
C ASN A 204 -16.56 0.95 -3.53
N SER A 205 -16.91 1.61 -4.65
CA SER A 205 -15.90 1.96 -5.63
C SER A 205 -14.82 2.85 -4.97
N TYR A 206 -13.55 2.64 -5.34
CA TYR A 206 -12.45 3.39 -4.73
C TYR A 206 -12.62 4.90 -4.96
N ARG A 207 -13.14 5.30 -6.11
CA ARG A 207 -13.49 6.69 -6.39
C ARG A 207 -14.47 7.26 -5.37
N ASN A 208 -15.53 6.53 -5.03
CA ASN A 208 -16.50 6.98 -4.03
C ASN A 208 -15.84 7.12 -2.66
N THR A 209 -15.00 6.16 -2.27
CA THR A 209 -14.22 6.23 -1.02
C THR A 209 -13.33 7.48 -0.98
N LEU A 210 -12.67 7.84 -2.09
CA LEU A 210 -11.86 9.06 -2.18
C LEU A 210 -12.71 10.32 -2.05
N VAL A 211 -13.86 10.39 -2.72
CA VAL A 211 -14.79 11.53 -2.65
C VAL A 211 -15.37 11.67 -1.25
N GLU A 212 -15.83 10.59 -0.64
CA GLU A 212 -16.35 10.59 0.74
C GLU A 212 -15.31 11.11 1.74
N ASN A 213 -14.07 10.63 1.63
CA ASN A 213 -12.99 11.08 2.51
C ASN A 213 -12.64 12.56 2.30
N ALA A 214 -12.64 13.03 1.06
CA ALA A 214 -12.40 14.43 0.74
C ALA A 214 -13.52 15.33 1.29
N LEU A 215 -14.79 14.95 1.11
CA LEU A 215 -15.94 15.68 1.66
C LEU A 215 -15.92 15.70 3.18
N ARG A 216 -15.69 14.55 3.81
CA ARG A 216 -15.60 14.45 5.28
C ARG A 216 -14.48 15.32 5.85
N THR A 217 -13.33 15.37 5.15
CA THR A 217 -12.21 16.26 5.54
C THR A 217 -12.59 17.73 5.38
N ALA A 218 -13.25 18.10 4.29
CA ALA A 218 -13.71 19.46 4.06
C ALA A 218 -14.74 19.89 5.11
N ASP A 219 -15.71 19.04 5.42
CA ASP A 219 -16.73 19.29 6.45
C ASP A 219 -16.11 19.42 7.83
N TYR A 220 -15.16 18.53 8.17
CA TYR A 220 -14.42 18.63 9.42
C TYR A 220 -13.64 19.93 9.54
N ASN A 221 -12.92 20.33 8.49
CA ASN A 221 -12.14 21.57 8.50
C ASN A 221 -13.07 22.78 8.62
N ALA A 222 -14.19 22.80 7.89
CA ALA A 222 -15.17 23.89 7.98
C ALA A 222 -15.78 23.98 9.39
N TRP A 223 -16.13 22.84 10.00
CA TRP A 223 -16.59 22.80 11.39
C TRP A 223 -15.51 23.25 12.36
N HIS A 224 -14.29 22.70 12.23
CA HIS A 224 -13.15 23.05 13.08
C HIS A 224 -12.86 24.55 13.03
N ASP A 225 -12.77 25.12 11.82
CA ASP A 225 -12.49 26.54 11.64
C ASP A 225 -13.63 27.40 12.19
N GLY A 226 -14.87 26.94 12.09
CA GLY A 226 -16.01 27.62 12.69
C GLY A 226 -16.03 27.57 14.23
N VAL A 227 -15.49 26.50 14.84
CA VAL A 227 -15.45 26.33 16.30
C VAL A 227 -14.20 26.95 16.90
N VAL A 228 -13.04 26.78 16.26
CA VAL A 228 -11.74 27.25 16.77
C VAL A 228 -11.39 28.63 16.25
N GLY A 229 -11.83 28.97 15.05
CA GLY A 229 -11.76 30.23 14.31
C GLY A 229 -10.95 31.36 14.96
N ASP A 230 -11.63 32.39 15.44
CA ASP A 230 -11.00 33.55 16.08
C ASP A 230 -10.70 33.36 17.59
N ASN A 231 -10.89 32.16 18.14
CA ASN A 231 -10.60 31.88 19.53
C ASN A 231 -9.08 31.79 19.76
N THR A 232 -8.50 32.88 20.22
CA THR A 232 -7.14 32.89 20.74
C THR A 232 -7.14 32.25 22.13
N TYR A 233 -6.43 31.14 22.31
CA TYR A 233 -6.17 30.60 23.64
C TYR A 233 -4.74 30.94 24.06
N THR A 234 -4.60 31.32 25.32
CA THR A 234 -3.27 31.43 25.96
C THR A 234 -3.06 30.22 26.85
N THR A 235 -1.99 29.47 26.60
CA THR A 235 -1.58 28.40 27.50
C THR A 235 -1.01 28.98 28.78
N ALA A 236 -1.65 28.71 29.94
CA ALA A 236 -1.08 29.07 31.22
C ALA A 236 0.17 28.25 31.46
N SER A 237 1.31 28.91 31.75
CA SER A 237 2.60 28.26 32.01
C SER A 237 2.58 27.25 33.18
N PHE A 238 1.62 27.36 34.07
CA PHE A 238 1.39 26.44 35.18
C PHE A 238 0.80 25.11 34.73
N GLY A 239 -0.15 25.09 33.79
CA GLY A 239 -0.74 23.86 33.26
C GLY A 239 0.24 23.04 32.41
N MET A 240 1.13 23.68 31.68
CA MET A 240 2.13 23.02 30.83
C MET A 240 3.18 22.21 31.60
N LYS A 241 3.45 22.53 32.88
CA LYS A 241 4.40 21.78 33.70
C LYS A 241 3.92 20.38 34.10
N PHE A 242 2.63 20.09 33.95
CA PHE A 242 2.02 18.81 34.32
C PHE A 242 1.75 17.88 33.11
N THR A 243 1.92 18.37 31.91
CA THR A 243 1.67 17.61 30.69
C THR A 243 2.94 17.07 30.01
N THR A 244 4.12 17.51 30.48
CA THR A 244 5.41 16.98 30.00
C THR A 244 5.95 15.93 30.98
N LYS A 245 5.43 14.71 30.85
CA LYS A 245 6.12 13.48 31.29
C LYS A 245 5.85 12.39 30.30
#